data_ec7e1dfc0710b5a796dd439c1afb9a8f
#
_entry.id   ec7e1dfc0710b5a796dd439c1afb9a8f
#
_cell.length_a   1.000
_cell.length_b   1.000
_cell.length_c   1.000
_cell.angle_alpha   90.00
_cell.angle_beta   90.00
_cell.angle_gamma   90.00
#
_symmetry.space_group_name_H-M   'P 1'
#
loop_
_entity.id
_entity.type
_entity.pdbx_description
1 polymer ?
#
loop_
_entity_poly.entity_id
_entity_poly.type
_entity_poly.pdbx_seq_one_letter_code
_entity_poly.pdbx_strand_id
1 'polypeptide(L)'
;MKELREEGTITFYTGDEIGKMAYGTGDIPFIRTSDFSNWEIKHNPKQGISEEIYKKYSSKQDVKENDILIVRDGTYLVGKSCLITKYNKKCLFCGGLFKIRVNNQDILNPFLLLGLLNSYIVKRQIRTKQFTRDVIDTIGNRLEEVIIPIPKDENVRNVITDTVKSVVDSRIKAREKIVFLSTEIINLA
;
A
#
# COMPACT_ATOMS: atom_id res chain seq x y z
N MET A 1 5.40 -15.17 -5.45
CA MET A 1 4.09 -14.69 -4.90
C MET A 1 2.93 -15.55 -5.35
N LYS A 2 3.06 -16.23 -6.49
CA LYS A 2 2.02 -17.13 -7.00
C LYS A 2 1.69 -18.23 -5.97
N GLU A 3 2.68 -18.96 -5.48
CA GLU A 3 2.51 -20.01 -4.46
C GLU A 3 1.76 -19.51 -3.22
N LEU A 4 2.20 -18.38 -2.65
CA LEU A 4 1.55 -17.79 -1.47
C LEU A 4 0.07 -17.44 -1.71
N ARG A 5 -0.29 -17.12 -2.95
CA ARG A 5 -1.68 -16.86 -3.34
C ARG A 5 -2.46 -18.18 -3.50
N GLU A 6 -1.88 -19.17 -4.17
CA GLU A 6 -2.50 -20.48 -4.40
C GLU A 6 -2.75 -21.21 -3.07
N GLU A 7 -1.86 -21.07 -2.10
CA GLU A 7 -1.99 -21.58 -0.73
C GLU A 7 -2.95 -20.75 0.14
N GLY A 8 -3.47 -19.63 -0.37
CA GLY A 8 -4.37 -18.75 0.37
C GLY A 8 -3.68 -17.88 1.44
N THR A 9 -2.35 -17.92 1.55
CA THR A 9 -1.58 -17.11 2.51
C THR A 9 -1.74 -15.61 2.23
N ILE A 10 -1.82 -15.22 0.95
CA ILE A 10 -2.10 -13.85 0.53
C ILE A 10 -3.22 -13.79 -0.51
N THR A 11 -3.88 -12.64 -0.59
CA THR A 11 -4.81 -12.31 -1.68
C THR A 11 -4.42 -11.00 -2.35
N PHE A 12 -4.73 -10.90 -3.66
CA PHE A 12 -4.51 -9.70 -4.46
C PHE A 12 -5.85 -9.13 -4.92
N TYR A 13 -5.95 -7.82 -4.86
CA TYR A 13 -7.07 -7.06 -5.42
C TYR A 13 -6.55 -5.89 -6.23
N THR A 14 -7.11 -5.68 -7.41
CA THR A 14 -6.86 -4.48 -8.20
C THR A 14 -7.85 -3.40 -7.78
N GLY A 15 -7.39 -2.16 -7.68
CA GLY A 15 -8.26 -1.01 -7.43
C GLY A 15 -9.23 -0.74 -8.58
N ASP A 16 -10.07 0.27 -8.41
CA ASP A 16 -11.10 0.63 -9.37
C ASP A 16 -10.81 1.95 -10.08
N GLU A 17 -11.26 2.05 -11.32
CA GLU A 17 -11.33 3.31 -12.05
C GLU A 17 -12.71 3.94 -11.80
N ILE A 18 -12.72 5.05 -11.05
CA ILE A 18 -13.97 5.72 -10.63
C ILE A 18 -14.38 6.89 -11.55
N GLY A 19 -13.57 7.16 -12.57
CA GLY A 19 -13.76 8.29 -13.48
C GLY A 19 -13.32 9.64 -12.91
N LYS A 20 -12.87 10.54 -13.80
CA LYS A 20 -12.32 11.86 -13.40
C LYS A 20 -13.36 12.77 -12.73
N MET A 21 -14.63 12.62 -13.06
CA MET A 21 -15.72 13.42 -12.48
C MET A 21 -15.95 13.14 -10.98
N ALA A 22 -15.43 12.02 -10.48
CA ALA A 22 -15.51 11.66 -9.07
C ALA A 22 -14.45 12.38 -8.22
N TYR A 23 -13.44 12.97 -8.83
CA TYR A 23 -12.34 13.62 -8.11
C TYR A 23 -12.74 14.96 -7.53
N GLY A 24 -12.38 15.24 -6.28
CA GLY A 24 -12.70 16.48 -5.59
C GLY A 24 -14.17 16.59 -5.15
N THR A 25 -14.93 15.50 -5.16
CA THR A 25 -16.36 15.52 -4.76
C THR A 25 -16.59 15.39 -3.25
N GLY A 26 -15.53 15.19 -2.46
CA GLY A 26 -15.60 15.08 -1.00
C GLY A 26 -14.22 14.82 -0.38
N ASP A 27 -14.19 14.48 0.92
CA ASP A 27 -12.97 14.41 1.73
C ASP A 27 -12.43 12.99 1.94
N ILE A 28 -13.12 11.95 1.47
CA ILE A 28 -12.65 10.59 1.61
C ILE A 28 -11.50 10.35 0.64
N PRO A 29 -10.30 9.95 1.12
CA PRO A 29 -9.14 9.79 0.26
C PRO A 29 -9.34 8.77 -0.86
N PHE A 30 -9.01 9.17 -2.10
CA PHE A 30 -8.85 8.27 -3.25
C PHE A 30 -7.37 8.15 -3.57
N ILE A 31 -6.78 7.03 -3.19
CA ILE A 31 -5.33 6.81 -3.23
C ILE A 31 -4.89 6.46 -4.65
N ARG A 32 -3.94 7.23 -5.17
CA ARG A 32 -3.33 7.04 -6.48
C ARG A 32 -1.86 6.67 -6.35
N THR A 33 -1.26 6.25 -7.45
CA THR A 33 0.16 5.84 -7.49
C THR A 33 1.11 6.92 -6.99
N SER A 34 0.78 8.21 -7.18
CA SER A 34 1.57 9.36 -6.71
C SER A 34 1.41 9.70 -5.23
N ASP A 35 0.45 9.07 -4.53
CA ASP A 35 0.14 9.40 -3.13
C ASP A 35 0.96 8.57 -2.13
N PHE A 36 1.94 7.83 -2.63
CA PHE A 36 2.85 7.05 -1.80
C PHE A 36 4.04 7.88 -1.34
N SER A 37 4.40 7.72 -0.08
CA SER A 37 5.65 8.12 0.53
C SER A 37 6.45 6.87 0.91
N ASN A 38 7.44 7.00 1.79
CA ASN A 38 8.23 5.86 2.26
C ASN A 38 7.39 4.96 3.18
N TRP A 39 6.84 3.86 2.65
CA TRP A 39 6.02 2.84 3.33
C TRP A 39 4.67 3.32 3.88
N GLU A 40 4.27 4.54 3.57
CA GLU A 40 3.00 5.13 4.02
C GLU A 40 2.29 5.88 2.89
N ILE A 41 1.00 6.12 3.07
CA ILE A 41 0.24 7.05 2.25
C ILE A 41 0.55 8.47 2.72
N LYS A 42 0.75 9.39 1.78
CA LYS A 42 0.95 10.81 2.08
C LYS A 42 -0.18 11.33 2.97
N HIS A 43 0.14 12.30 3.82
CA HIS A 43 -0.83 12.89 4.75
C HIS A 43 -2.04 13.49 4.02
N ASN A 44 -1.78 14.19 2.90
CA ASN A 44 -2.81 14.81 2.08
C ASN A 44 -2.80 14.19 0.68
N PRO A 45 -3.50 13.06 0.46
CA PRO A 45 -3.73 12.53 -0.88
C PRO A 45 -4.38 13.58 -1.77
N LYS A 46 -3.95 13.62 -3.04
CA LYS A 46 -4.38 14.69 -3.96
C LYS A 46 -5.87 14.70 -4.23
N GLN A 47 -6.53 13.55 -4.18
CA GLN A 47 -7.93 13.42 -4.56
C GLN A 47 -8.78 12.93 -3.39
N GLY A 48 -9.91 13.59 -3.22
CA GLY A 48 -10.98 13.17 -2.33
C GLY A 48 -12.25 12.83 -3.10
N ILE A 49 -13.09 11.99 -2.52
CA ILE A 49 -14.37 11.53 -3.11
C ILE A 49 -15.52 11.64 -2.11
N SER A 50 -16.74 11.68 -2.65
CA SER A 50 -17.95 11.73 -1.83
C SER A 50 -18.23 10.40 -1.12
N GLU A 51 -19.04 10.48 -0.07
CA GLU A 51 -19.53 9.30 0.66
C GLU A 51 -20.33 8.34 -0.23
N GLU A 52 -21.06 8.87 -1.22
CA GLU A 52 -21.81 8.07 -2.19
C GLU A 52 -20.88 7.19 -3.03
N ILE A 53 -19.81 7.79 -3.59
CA ILE A 53 -18.81 7.06 -4.36
C ILE A 53 -18.09 6.05 -3.49
N TYR A 54 -17.74 6.42 -2.25
CA TYR A 54 -17.14 5.51 -1.31
C TYR A 54 -18.01 4.27 -1.06
N LYS A 55 -19.29 4.46 -0.75
CA LYS A 55 -20.24 3.35 -0.52
C LYS A 55 -20.36 2.41 -1.71
N LYS A 56 -20.30 2.95 -2.93
CA LYS A 56 -20.39 2.15 -4.16
C LYS A 56 -19.25 1.15 -4.33
N TYR A 57 -18.05 1.47 -3.88
CA TYR A 57 -16.85 0.66 -4.12
C TYR A 57 -16.23 0.06 -2.85
N SER A 58 -16.56 0.55 -1.67
CA SER A 58 -15.91 0.17 -0.41
C SER A 58 -16.05 -1.30 -0.06
N SER A 59 -17.23 -1.90 -0.31
CA SER A 59 -17.46 -3.32 -0.04
C SER A 59 -16.60 -4.23 -0.94
N LYS A 60 -16.41 -3.83 -2.21
CA LYS A 60 -15.57 -4.56 -3.16
C LYS A 60 -14.09 -4.42 -2.83
N GLN A 61 -13.64 -3.22 -2.52
CA GLN A 61 -12.24 -2.98 -2.19
C GLN A 61 -11.87 -3.47 -0.78
N ASP A 62 -12.81 -3.48 0.15
CA ASP A 62 -12.68 -4.00 1.52
C ASP A 62 -11.30 -3.66 2.13
N VAL A 63 -10.97 -2.36 2.22
CA VAL A 63 -9.69 -1.89 2.74
C VAL A 63 -9.64 -2.09 4.25
N LYS A 64 -8.60 -2.78 4.72
CA LYS A 64 -8.38 -3.05 6.16
C LYS A 64 -6.99 -2.60 6.59
N GLU A 65 -6.85 -2.39 7.88
CA GLU A 65 -5.54 -2.18 8.51
C GLU A 65 -4.62 -3.36 8.22
N ASN A 66 -3.34 -3.08 7.98
CA ASN A 66 -2.31 -4.02 7.58
C ASN A 66 -2.42 -4.57 6.14
N ASP A 67 -3.39 -4.12 5.34
CA ASP A 67 -3.31 -4.31 3.90
C ASP A 67 -2.09 -3.56 3.34
N ILE A 68 -1.43 -4.11 2.34
CA ILE A 68 -0.33 -3.47 1.64
C ILE A 68 -0.82 -3.01 0.28
N LEU A 69 -0.68 -1.73 -0.03
CA LEU A 69 -0.84 -1.23 -1.39
C LEU A 69 0.51 -1.23 -2.10
N ILE A 70 0.55 -1.72 -3.34
CA ILE A 70 1.74 -1.71 -4.20
C ILE A 70 1.41 -1.11 -5.56
N VAL A 71 2.28 -0.26 -6.07
CA VAL A 71 2.11 0.37 -7.38
C VAL A 71 2.31 -0.67 -8.48
N ARG A 72 1.26 -0.85 -9.28
CA ARG A 72 1.21 -1.71 -10.45
C ARG A 72 1.62 -0.96 -11.72
N ASP A 73 1.07 0.24 -11.91
CA ASP A 73 1.22 1.04 -13.11
C ASP A 73 1.81 2.42 -12.77
N GLY A 74 2.84 2.84 -13.51
CA GLY A 74 3.44 4.17 -13.36
C GLY A 74 4.95 4.18 -13.54
N THR A 75 5.46 5.02 -14.43
CA THR A 75 6.79 4.98 -15.02
C THR A 75 7.96 4.77 -14.03
N TYR A 76 8.00 5.52 -12.91
CA TYR A 76 9.10 5.40 -11.93
C TYR A 76 8.63 4.88 -10.56
N LEU A 77 7.36 4.52 -10.44
CA LEU A 77 6.74 4.23 -9.16
C LEU A 77 6.44 2.74 -8.98
N VAL A 78 6.47 1.95 -10.08
CA VAL A 78 6.14 0.52 -10.05
C VAL A 78 6.93 -0.20 -8.96
N GLY A 79 6.21 -0.96 -8.14
CA GLY A 79 6.77 -1.68 -7.01
C GLY A 79 6.94 -0.86 -5.72
N LYS A 80 6.66 0.46 -5.73
CA LYS A 80 6.53 1.18 -4.45
C LYS A 80 5.36 0.61 -3.66
N SER A 81 5.57 0.38 -2.39
CA SER A 81 4.57 -0.20 -1.49
C SER A 81 4.43 0.59 -0.20
N CYS A 82 3.23 0.56 0.36
CA CYS A 82 2.93 1.15 1.66
C CYS A 82 1.93 0.29 2.44
N LEU A 83 1.89 0.47 3.75
CA LEU A 83 0.94 -0.20 4.63
C LEU A 83 -0.29 0.69 4.86
N ILE A 84 -1.47 0.09 4.86
CA ILE A 84 -2.68 0.72 5.35
C ILE A 84 -2.64 0.72 6.88
N THR A 85 -2.64 1.92 7.46
CA THR A 85 -2.66 2.09 8.91
C THR A 85 -4.09 2.36 9.41
N LYS A 86 -4.28 2.38 10.72
CA LYS A 86 -5.57 2.74 11.34
C LYS A 86 -6.14 4.08 10.83
N TYR A 87 -5.29 5.02 10.40
CA TYR A 87 -5.69 6.34 9.88
C TYR A 87 -6.14 6.33 8.43
N ASN A 88 -5.82 5.28 7.68
CA ASN A 88 -6.06 5.21 6.25
C ASN A 88 -7.15 4.19 5.85
N LYS A 89 -7.84 3.57 6.81
CA LYS A 89 -8.83 2.51 6.53
C LYS A 89 -10.03 3.01 5.72
N LYS A 90 -10.48 4.25 5.93
CA LYS A 90 -11.55 4.83 5.15
C LYS A 90 -10.98 5.51 3.91
N CYS A 91 -10.68 4.72 2.89
CA CYS A 91 -10.21 5.19 1.58
C CYS A 91 -10.65 4.23 0.47
N LEU A 92 -10.53 4.70 -0.77
CA LEU A 92 -10.50 3.85 -1.97
C LEU A 92 -9.15 4.02 -2.66
N PHE A 93 -8.81 3.09 -3.56
CA PHE A 93 -7.56 3.16 -4.32
C PHE A 93 -7.80 2.85 -5.81
N CYS A 94 -6.97 3.46 -6.68
CA CYS A 94 -7.13 3.41 -8.12
C CYS A 94 -6.66 2.08 -8.72
N GLY A 95 -7.08 1.80 -9.95
CA GLY A 95 -6.71 0.61 -10.72
C GLY A 95 -5.22 0.46 -11.00
N GLY A 96 -4.43 1.53 -10.90
CA GLY A 96 -2.97 1.47 -10.96
C GLY A 96 -2.29 0.87 -9.72
N LEU A 97 -3.05 0.41 -8.74
CA LEU A 97 -2.57 -0.19 -7.51
C LEU A 97 -3.11 -1.62 -7.35
N PHE A 98 -2.29 -2.49 -6.76
CA PHE A 98 -2.76 -3.71 -6.13
C PHE A 98 -2.83 -3.55 -4.62
N LYS A 99 -3.83 -4.15 -4.01
CA LYS A 99 -3.91 -4.42 -2.58
C LYS A 99 -3.52 -5.86 -2.33
N ILE A 100 -2.56 -6.07 -1.43
CA ILE A 100 -2.13 -7.38 -0.96
C ILE A 100 -2.59 -7.52 0.48
N ARG A 101 -3.40 -8.53 0.77
CA ARG A 101 -3.78 -8.90 2.13
C ARG A 101 -3.08 -10.18 2.52
N VAL A 102 -2.47 -10.17 3.68
CA VAL A 102 -1.98 -11.39 4.32
C VAL A 102 -3.12 -12.00 5.12
N ASN A 103 -3.54 -13.22 4.75
CA ASN A 103 -4.64 -13.93 5.40
C ASN A 103 -4.12 -14.85 6.51
N ASN A 104 -2.94 -15.44 6.34
CA ASN A 104 -2.32 -16.33 7.32
C ASN A 104 -1.06 -15.66 7.90
N GLN A 105 -1.22 -15.05 9.09
CA GLN A 105 -0.14 -14.33 9.76
C GLN A 105 0.85 -15.26 10.48
N ASP A 106 0.51 -16.52 10.69
CA ASP A 106 1.44 -17.52 11.23
C ASP A 106 2.54 -17.88 10.23
N ILE A 107 2.21 -17.80 8.93
CA ILE A 107 3.16 -18.04 7.84
C ILE A 107 3.89 -16.77 7.45
N LEU A 108 3.17 -15.65 7.33
CA LEU A 108 3.70 -14.40 6.79
C LEU A 108 3.10 -13.18 7.51
N ASN A 109 3.93 -12.45 8.24
CA ASN A 109 3.50 -11.20 8.88
C ASN A 109 3.43 -10.06 7.85
N PRO A 110 2.42 -9.15 7.88
CA PRO A 110 2.32 -8.01 6.95
C PRO A 110 3.55 -7.08 6.98
N PHE A 111 4.15 -6.85 8.15
CA PHE A 111 5.36 -6.03 8.27
C PHE A 111 6.58 -6.73 7.66
N LEU A 112 6.69 -8.05 7.83
CA LEU A 112 7.71 -8.84 7.14
C LEU A 112 7.56 -8.72 5.63
N LEU A 113 6.34 -8.90 5.12
CA LEU A 113 6.07 -8.78 3.69
C LEU A 113 6.40 -7.38 3.16
N LEU A 114 6.03 -6.33 3.89
CA LEU A 114 6.37 -4.94 3.52
C LEU A 114 7.88 -4.75 3.42
N GLY A 115 8.64 -5.26 4.39
CA GLY A 115 10.09 -5.21 4.40
C GLY A 115 10.70 -5.96 3.21
N LEU A 116 10.24 -7.18 2.96
CA LEU A 116 10.72 -8.01 1.85
C LEU A 116 10.40 -7.41 0.49
N LEU A 117 9.19 -6.85 0.28
CA LEU A 117 8.81 -6.11 -0.94
C LEU A 117 9.73 -4.91 -1.20
N ASN A 118 10.24 -4.29 -0.16
CA ASN A 118 11.17 -3.17 -0.24
C ASN A 118 12.65 -3.56 -0.27
N SER A 119 12.97 -4.85 -0.17
CA SER A 119 14.33 -5.34 -0.28
C SER A 119 14.90 -5.13 -1.68
N TYR A 120 16.24 -5.00 -1.76
CA TYR A 120 16.94 -4.87 -3.04
C TYR A 120 16.63 -6.02 -4.00
N ILE A 121 16.59 -7.26 -3.50
CA ILE A 121 16.35 -8.47 -4.30
C ILE A 121 14.96 -8.41 -4.95
N VAL A 122 13.92 -8.07 -4.19
CA VAL A 122 12.54 -8.01 -4.70
C VAL A 122 12.38 -6.81 -5.64
N LYS A 123 12.91 -5.64 -5.29
CA LYS A 123 12.87 -4.46 -6.17
C LYS A 123 13.56 -4.71 -7.51
N ARG A 124 14.67 -5.46 -7.51
CA ARG A 124 15.34 -5.84 -8.75
C ARG A 124 14.49 -6.77 -9.61
N GLN A 125 13.84 -7.77 -9.01
CA GLN A 125 12.90 -8.65 -9.71
C GLN A 125 11.73 -7.86 -10.32
N ILE A 126 11.12 -6.95 -9.55
CA ILE A 126 10.05 -6.09 -10.03
C ILE A 126 10.51 -5.31 -11.26
N ARG A 127 11.68 -4.68 -11.19
CA ARG A 127 12.23 -3.89 -12.30
C ARG A 127 12.45 -4.72 -13.57
N THR A 128 12.93 -5.94 -13.47
CA THR A 128 13.16 -6.83 -14.62
C THR A 128 11.87 -7.40 -15.21
N LYS A 129 10.78 -7.38 -14.46
CA LYS A 129 9.47 -7.88 -14.90
C LYS A 129 8.53 -6.78 -15.40
N GLN A 130 8.94 -5.51 -15.28
CA GLN A 130 8.21 -4.39 -15.87
C GLN A 130 8.21 -4.47 -17.39
N PHE A 131 7.14 -4.01 -17.99
CA PHE A 131 7.03 -3.83 -19.43
C PHE A 131 6.21 -2.57 -19.71
N THR A 132 6.46 -1.95 -20.84
CA THR A 132 5.71 -0.77 -21.26
C THR A 132 4.42 -1.20 -21.93
N ARG A 133 3.30 -0.67 -21.43
CA ARG A 133 1.99 -0.79 -22.03
C ARG A 133 1.53 0.60 -22.46
N ASP A 134 1.34 0.79 -23.74
CA ASP A 134 1.11 2.10 -24.35
C ASP A 134 2.27 3.06 -24.04
N VAL A 135 2.09 3.99 -23.09
CA VAL A 135 3.10 4.97 -22.65
C VAL A 135 3.46 4.83 -21.16
N ILE A 136 2.95 3.80 -20.48
CA ILE A 136 3.12 3.62 -19.04
C ILE A 136 3.76 2.27 -18.75
N ASP A 137 4.79 2.27 -17.90
CA ASP A 137 5.36 1.03 -17.39
C ASP A 137 4.41 0.39 -16.39
N THR A 138 4.27 -0.92 -16.50
CA THR A 138 3.44 -1.74 -15.62
C THR A 138 4.15 -3.05 -15.25
N ILE A 139 3.83 -3.61 -14.10
CA ILE A 139 4.20 -4.99 -13.79
C ILE A 139 3.04 -5.96 -14.10
N GLY A 140 1.81 -5.46 -14.14
CA GLY A 140 0.63 -6.27 -14.41
C GLY A 140 0.59 -7.55 -13.57
N ASN A 141 0.12 -8.65 -14.15
CA ASN A 141 0.07 -9.95 -13.47
C ASN A 141 1.45 -10.59 -13.24
N ARG A 142 2.53 -10.04 -13.84
CA ARG A 142 3.90 -10.52 -13.58
C ARG A 142 4.36 -10.29 -12.14
N LEU A 143 3.62 -9.51 -11.34
CA LEU A 143 3.85 -9.42 -9.90
C LEU A 143 3.77 -10.80 -9.23
N GLU A 144 2.93 -11.69 -9.72
CA GLU A 144 2.82 -13.06 -9.19
C GLU A 144 4.08 -13.89 -9.40
N GLU A 145 4.87 -13.59 -10.42
CA GLU A 145 6.14 -14.26 -10.70
C GLU A 145 7.30 -13.81 -9.80
N VAL A 146 7.10 -12.77 -9.01
CA VAL A 146 8.10 -12.27 -8.06
C VAL A 146 8.27 -13.27 -6.92
N ILE A 147 9.52 -13.67 -6.67
CA ILE A 147 9.88 -14.57 -5.58
C ILE A 147 10.14 -13.73 -4.33
N ILE A 148 9.40 -14.00 -3.26
CA ILE A 148 9.60 -13.38 -1.96
C ILE A 148 10.57 -14.24 -1.16
N PRO A 149 11.77 -13.73 -0.81
CA PRO A 149 12.79 -14.49 -0.09
C PRO A 149 12.47 -14.52 1.42
N ILE A 150 11.49 -15.33 1.83
CA ILE A 150 11.11 -15.47 3.24
C ILE A 150 12.23 -16.23 3.96
N PRO A 151 12.85 -15.64 5.00
CA PRO A 151 13.87 -16.32 5.77
C PRO A 151 13.35 -17.60 6.44
N LYS A 152 14.11 -18.68 6.41
CA LYS A 152 13.74 -19.93 7.09
C LYS A 152 13.82 -19.79 8.60
N ASP A 153 14.83 -19.06 9.10
CA ASP A 153 15.04 -18.80 10.51
C ASP A 153 13.97 -17.84 11.04
N GLU A 154 13.25 -18.28 12.05
CA GLU A 154 12.19 -17.52 12.70
C GLU A 154 12.71 -16.26 13.39
N ASN A 155 13.89 -16.33 14.02
CA ASN A 155 14.48 -15.16 14.67
C ASN A 155 14.76 -14.05 13.65
N VAL A 156 15.25 -14.42 12.45
CA VAL A 156 15.50 -13.46 11.37
C VAL A 156 14.16 -12.84 10.89
N ARG A 157 13.10 -13.63 10.76
CA ARG A 157 11.78 -13.10 10.42
C ARG A 157 11.27 -12.12 11.47
N ASN A 158 11.41 -12.46 12.75
CA ASN A 158 10.99 -11.62 13.86
C ASN A 158 11.78 -10.29 13.90
N VAL A 159 13.09 -10.34 13.76
CA VAL A 159 13.94 -9.13 13.71
C VAL A 159 13.51 -8.20 12.57
N ILE A 160 13.25 -8.73 11.37
CA ILE A 160 12.79 -7.92 10.23
C ILE A 160 11.40 -7.34 10.53
N THR A 161 10.49 -8.17 11.03
CA THR A 161 9.11 -7.76 11.37
C THR A 161 9.10 -6.61 12.37
N ASP A 162 9.82 -6.77 13.49
CA ASP A 162 9.86 -5.79 14.58
C ASP A 162 10.54 -4.49 14.14
N THR A 163 11.60 -4.59 13.33
CA THR A 163 12.28 -3.43 12.76
C THR A 163 11.33 -2.65 11.86
N VAL A 164 10.66 -3.31 10.92
CA VAL A 164 9.73 -2.65 10.00
C VAL A 164 8.55 -2.06 10.75
N LYS A 165 7.99 -2.79 11.71
CA LYS A 165 6.91 -2.30 12.57
C LYS A 165 7.33 -1.06 13.34
N SER A 166 8.48 -1.07 13.97
CA SER A 166 9.03 0.07 14.72
C SER A 166 9.19 1.31 13.83
N VAL A 167 9.64 1.13 12.59
CA VAL A 167 9.73 2.23 11.62
C VAL A 167 8.35 2.79 11.28
N VAL A 168 7.38 1.92 10.98
CA VAL A 168 5.99 2.34 10.68
C VAL A 168 5.38 3.08 11.87
N ASP A 169 5.51 2.54 13.08
CA ASP A 169 4.98 3.15 14.30
C ASP A 169 5.63 4.52 14.59
N SER A 170 6.93 4.65 14.36
CA SER A 170 7.64 5.92 14.52
C SER A 170 7.15 6.98 13.53
N ARG A 171 6.86 6.60 12.29
CA ARG A 171 6.28 7.51 11.28
C ARG A 171 4.87 7.94 11.66
N ILE A 172 4.04 7.02 12.14
CA ILE A 172 2.70 7.33 12.64
C ILE A 172 2.79 8.35 13.79
N LYS A 173 3.66 8.09 14.79
CA LYS A 173 3.87 9.02 15.91
C LYS A 173 4.37 10.40 15.47
N ALA A 174 5.29 10.44 14.51
CA ALA A 174 5.77 11.71 13.95
C ALA A 174 4.63 12.49 13.26
N ARG A 175 3.80 11.79 12.47
CA ARG A 175 2.62 12.38 11.82
C ARG A 175 1.62 12.94 12.85
N GLU A 176 1.31 12.17 13.90
CA GLU A 176 0.42 12.60 14.98
C GLU A 176 0.91 13.88 15.65
N LYS A 177 2.22 13.96 15.93
CA LYS A 177 2.83 15.17 16.50
C LYS A 177 2.73 16.37 15.58
N ILE A 178 2.94 16.21 14.27
CA ILE A 178 2.81 17.29 13.30
C ILE A 178 1.36 17.80 13.26
N VAL A 179 0.39 16.90 13.20
CA VAL A 179 -1.04 17.26 13.21
C VAL A 179 -1.40 18.00 14.50
N PHE A 180 -1.00 17.48 15.66
CA PHE A 180 -1.22 18.12 16.96
C PHE A 180 -0.62 19.53 17.01
N LEU A 181 0.65 19.69 16.65
CA LEU A 181 1.31 20.99 16.65
C LEU A 181 0.63 21.99 15.71
N SER A 182 0.20 21.54 14.52
CA SER A 182 -0.49 22.41 13.57
C SER A 182 -1.83 22.92 14.13
N THR A 183 -2.53 22.10 14.92
CA THR A 183 -3.79 22.47 15.57
C THR A 183 -3.54 23.43 16.74
N GLU A 184 -2.54 23.17 17.58
CA GLU A 184 -2.19 24.02 18.73
C GLU A 184 -1.68 25.40 18.29
N ILE A 185 -0.87 25.48 17.23
CA ILE A 185 -0.40 26.76 16.71
C ILE A 185 -1.57 27.65 16.24
N ILE A 186 -2.60 27.06 15.64
CA ILE A 186 -3.79 27.79 15.22
C ILE A 186 -4.55 28.36 16.45
N ASN A 187 -4.56 27.63 17.55
CA ASN A 187 -5.24 28.06 18.79
C ASN A 187 -4.44 29.12 19.59
N LEU A 188 -3.15 29.28 19.28
CA LEU A 188 -2.28 30.27 19.94
C LEU A 188 -2.15 31.60 19.14
N ALA A 189 -2.65 31.64 17.90
CA ALA A 189 -2.63 32.79 17.00
C ALA A 189 -3.98 33.53 17.02
#